data_163974e863b891585e30e9879947173c
#
_entry.id   163974e863b891585e30e9879947173c
#
_cell.length_a   1.000
_cell.length_b   1.000
_cell.length_c   1.000
_cell.angle_alpha   90.00
_cell.angle_beta   90.00
_cell.angle_gamma   90.00
#
_symmetry.space_group_name_H-M   'P 1'
#
loop_
_entity.id
_entity.type
_entity.pdbx_description
1 polymer ?
#
loop_
_entity_poly.entity_id
_entity_poly.type
_entity_poly.pdbx_seq_one_letter_code
_entity_poly.pdbx_strand_id
1 'polypeptide(L)'
;DKYKKSLEIDTCDIPRKRNAVLYAREYCFELAHKLSIRFFLELDDDYSFFVYRYEAGKQLKTLYVTKMDDVIDAYLKYFESTPITCLAFAQSGDFIGGTGSNVWKARTKRKVMNCFFCDTQKEFHFLGRMNDDVNLYTLGGTRGELYLTTRDISVNQAGTQVSSGGLTDMYIEYGTYVKSFFSVMVAPSCVRIGIMGSSHKRVHHLISWENCAPKILSDRFKKK
;
A
#
# COMPACT_ATOMS: atom_id res chain seq x y z
N ASP A 1 24.04 8.62 -6.01
CA ASP A 1 22.85 7.80 -6.16
C ASP A 1 21.84 8.20 -5.11
N LYS A 2 20.83 9.00 -5.52
CA LYS A 2 19.87 9.66 -4.64
C LYS A 2 18.95 8.67 -3.90
N TYR A 3 18.69 7.52 -4.50
CA TYR A 3 17.82 6.48 -3.95
C TYR A 3 18.60 5.31 -3.34
N LYS A 4 19.85 5.51 -2.98
CA LYS A 4 20.71 4.46 -2.46
C LYS A 4 20.11 3.76 -1.24
N LYS A 5 19.51 4.51 -0.30
CA LYS A 5 18.84 3.92 0.88
C LYS A 5 17.67 3.03 0.53
N SER A 6 16.84 3.43 -0.44
CA SER A 6 15.69 2.62 -0.90
C SER A 6 16.14 1.36 -1.62
N LEU A 7 17.35 1.35 -2.16
CA LEU A 7 17.93 0.24 -2.93
C LEU A 7 18.95 -0.59 -2.16
N GLU A 8 19.34 -0.20 -0.96
CA GLU A 8 20.34 -0.94 -0.16
C GLU A 8 19.96 -2.40 0.07
N ILE A 9 18.68 -2.71 0.10
CA ILE A 9 18.14 -4.06 0.29
C ILE A 9 18.03 -4.81 -1.04
N ASP A 10 18.03 -4.08 -2.17
CA ASP A 10 17.85 -4.61 -3.51
C ASP A 10 19.17 -4.59 -4.28
N THR A 11 20.09 -5.45 -3.88
CA THR A 11 21.42 -5.60 -4.50
C THR A 11 21.42 -6.56 -5.68
N CYS A 12 20.25 -7.03 -6.13
CA CYS A 12 20.17 -7.92 -7.27
C CYS A 12 20.78 -7.25 -8.51
N ASP A 13 21.72 -7.93 -9.17
CA ASP A 13 22.30 -7.56 -10.47
C ASP A 13 21.32 -7.63 -11.64
N ILE A 14 20.03 -7.44 -11.37
CA ILE A 14 19.03 -7.30 -12.41
C ILE A 14 19.40 -6.08 -13.26
N PRO A 15 19.50 -6.24 -14.59
CA PRO A 15 19.96 -5.17 -15.47
C PRO A 15 19.27 -3.86 -15.12
N ARG A 16 20.03 -2.78 -15.10
CA ARG A 16 19.72 -1.41 -14.62
C ARG A 16 18.54 -0.72 -15.32
N LYS A 17 17.54 -1.46 -15.75
CA LYS A 17 16.27 -0.90 -16.21
C LYS A 17 15.56 -0.32 -14.98
N ARG A 18 15.39 0.99 -14.96
CA ARG A 18 14.62 1.73 -13.95
C ARG A 18 13.11 1.48 -14.12
N ASN A 19 12.70 0.23 -14.28
CA ASN A 19 11.33 -0.18 -14.58
C ASN A 19 10.53 -0.48 -13.31
N ALA A 20 10.84 0.17 -12.20
CA ALA A 20 10.11 -0.02 -10.96
C ALA A 20 9.36 1.26 -10.59
N VAL A 21 8.12 1.09 -10.15
CA VAL A 21 7.24 2.19 -9.68
C VAL A 21 7.87 2.97 -8.51
N LEU A 22 8.72 2.33 -7.73
CA LEU A 22 9.50 2.93 -6.64
C LEU A 22 10.10 4.30 -7.02
N TYR A 23 10.70 4.42 -8.20
CA TYR A 23 11.35 5.67 -8.60
C TYR A 23 10.37 6.80 -8.84
N ALA A 24 9.20 6.49 -9.38
CA ALA A 24 8.13 7.46 -9.56
C ALA A 24 7.57 7.90 -8.20
N ARG A 25 7.29 6.96 -7.31
CA ARG A 25 6.76 7.21 -5.96
C ARG A 25 7.70 8.08 -5.13
N GLU A 26 9.00 7.76 -5.10
CA GLU A 26 10.00 8.59 -4.40
C GLU A 26 10.10 10.01 -5.00
N TYR A 27 9.97 10.13 -6.33
CA TYR A 27 10.02 11.42 -6.99
C TYR A 27 8.78 12.29 -6.72
N CYS A 28 7.63 11.71 -6.40
CA CYS A 28 6.42 12.47 -6.09
C CYS A 28 6.59 13.39 -4.89
N PHE A 29 7.29 12.97 -3.83
CA PHE A 29 7.63 13.84 -2.70
C PHE A 29 8.51 15.01 -3.12
N GLU A 30 9.54 14.75 -3.92
CA GLU A 30 10.41 15.82 -4.45
C GLU A 30 9.65 16.80 -5.33
N LEU A 31 8.75 16.30 -6.19
CA LEU A 31 7.91 17.13 -7.04
C LEU A 31 6.94 17.98 -6.21
N ALA A 32 6.31 17.39 -5.19
CA ALA A 32 5.42 18.11 -4.29
C ALA A 32 6.14 19.26 -3.58
N HIS A 33 7.38 19.05 -3.10
CA HIS A 33 8.19 20.13 -2.53
C HIS A 33 8.51 21.23 -3.53
N LYS A 34 8.93 20.86 -4.76
CA LYS A 34 9.20 21.84 -5.82
C LYS A 34 8.00 22.70 -6.18
N LEU A 35 6.80 22.12 -6.09
CA LEU A 35 5.54 22.79 -6.38
C LEU A 35 4.91 23.45 -5.14
N SER A 36 5.55 23.36 -3.96
CA SER A 36 5.02 23.84 -2.69
C SER A 36 3.65 23.23 -2.33
N ILE A 37 3.42 21.98 -2.73
CA ILE A 37 2.23 21.20 -2.42
C ILE A 37 2.47 20.41 -1.14
N ARG A 38 1.57 20.56 -0.15
CA ARG A 38 1.64 19.81 1.11
C ARG A 38 1.04 18.41 0.97
N PHE A 39 -0.15 18.31 0.40
CA PHE A 39 -0.86 17.04 0.25
C PHE A 39 -0.94 16.62 -1.21
N PHE A 40 -0.70 15.35 -1.46
CA PHE A 40 -0.89 14.76 -2.78
C PHE A 40 -1.37 13.32 -2.66
N LEU A 41 -1.95 12.82 -3.73
CA LEU A 41 -2.42 11.45 -3.84
C LEU A 41 -1.66 10.75 -4.96
N GLU A 42 -0.96 9.68 -4.63
CA GLU A 42 -0.38 8.78 -5.61
C GLU A 42 -1.39 7.69 -5.96
N LEU A 43 -1.56 7.47 -7.25
CA LEU A 43 -2.42 6.44 -7.82
C LEU A 43 -1.64 5.69 -8.90
N ASP A 44 -1.84 4.38 -9.00
CA ASP A 44 -1.36 3.61 -10.14
C ASP A 44 -2.22 3.94 -11.39
N ASP A 45 -1.69 3.73 -12.57
CA ASP A 45 -2.31 4.12 -13.86
C ASP A 45 -3.35 3.11 -14.40
N ASP A 46 -3.58 2.02 -13.67
CA ASP A 46 -4.49 0.94 -14.05
C ASP A 46 -5.83 0.95 -13.32
N TYR A 47 -6.16 2.05 -12.64
CA TYR A 47 -7.44 2.22 -11.95
C TYR A 47 -8.57 2.56 -12.90
N SER A 48 -9.70 1.84 -12.73
CA SER A 48 -10.86 2.01 -13.60
C SER A 48 -11.90 2.96 -12.98
N PHE A 49 -12.20 2.78 -11.70
CA PHE A 49 -13.21 3.57 -11.00
C PHE A 49 -13.10 3.42 -9.48
N PHE A 50 -13.78 4.31 -8.76
CA PHE A 50 -13.92 4.29 -7.31
C PHE A 50 -15.36 3.99 -6.92
N VAL A 51 -15.53 3.20 -5.86
CA VAL A 51 -16.85 2.85 -5.35
C VAL A 51 -16.94 3.01 -3.83
N TYR A 52 -18.08 3.52 -3.38
CA TYR A 52 -18.50 3.38 -1.99
C TYR A 52 -18.81 1.92 -1.70
N ARG A 53 -18.47 1.48 -0.50
CA ARG A 53 -18.81 0.16 0.03
C ARG A 53 -19.75 0.32 1.22
N TYR A 54 -20.89 -0.35 1.19
CA TYR A 54 -21.87 -0.30 2.26
C TYR A 54 -22.58 -1.64 2.44
N GLU A 55 -23.08 -1.87 3.63
CA GLU A 55 -23.83 -3.07 3.95
C GLU A 55 -25.32 -2.82 3.73
N ALA A 56 -25.97 -3.70 2.97
CA ALA A 56 -27.41 -3.73 2.78
C ALA A 56 -27.93 -5.14 3.08
N GLY A 57 -28.60 -5.28 4.21
CA GLY A 57 -28.93 -6.59 4.79
C GLY A 57 -27.66 -7.35 5.18
N LYS A 58 -27.47 -8.55 4.63
CA LYS A 58 -26.29 -9.38 4.87
C LYS A 58 -25.27 -9.33 3.70
N GLN A 59 -25.45 -8.41 2.77
CA GLN A 59 -24.63 -8.30 1.56
C GLN A 59 -23.84 -7.00 1.53
N LEU A 60 -22.62 -7.08 1.06
CA LEU A 60 -21.81 -5.91 0.76
C LEU A 60 -22.17 -5.41 -0.64
N LYS A 61 -22.62 -4.16 -0.72
CA LYS A 61 -23.03 -3.47 -1.95
C LYS A 61 -22.01 -2.40 -2.32
N THR A 62 -22.07 -1.97 -3.57
CA THR A 62 -21.24 -0.90 -4.12
C THR A 62 -22.08 0.15 -4.79
N LEU A 63 -21.62 1.40 -4.75
CA LEU A 63 -22.16 2.53 -5.49
C LEU A 63 -20.98 3.32 -6.06
N TYR A 64 -21.04 3.72 -7.33
CA TYR A 64 -20.00 4.53 -7.93
C TYR A 64 -19.82 5.88 -7.21
N VAL A 65 -18.57 6.28 -7.03
CA VAL A 65 -18.25 7.60 -6.53
C VAL A 65 -18.42 8.59 -7.69
N THR A 66 -19.35 9.53 -7.55
CA THR A 66 -19.62 10.57 -8.54
C THR A 66 -19.10 11.95 -8.13
N LYS A 67 -18.77 12.12 -6.84
CA LYS A 67 -18.21 13.36 -6.27
C LYS A 67 -16.90 13.05 -5.57
N MET A 68 -15.83 12.93 -6.35
CA MET A 68 -14.52 12.57 -5.81
C MET A 68 -13.94 13.66 -4.93
N ASP A 69 -14.20 14.94 -5.23
CA ASP A 69 -13.72 16.06 -4.42
C ASP A 69 -14.23 15.99 -2.98
N ASP A 70 -15.52 15.69 -2.77
CA ASP A 70 -16.09 15.51 -1.43
C ASP A 70 -15.40 14.36 -0.65
N VAL A 71 -15.03 13.30 -1.37
CA VAL A 71 -14.30 12.16 -0.81
C VAL A 71 -12.88 12.57 -0.40
N ILE A 72 -12.17 13.24 -1.29
CA ILE A 72 -10.80 13.71 -1.03
C ILE A 72 -10.79 14.66 0.16
N ASP A 73 -11.71 15.62 0.20
CA ASP A 73 -11.84 16.57 1.32
C ASP A 73 -12.10 15.86 2.66
N ALA A 74 -12.97 14.86 2.67
CA ALA A 74 -13.24 14.07 3.88
C ALA A 74 -12.01 13.29 4.32
N TYR A 75 -11.28 12.70 3.38
CA TYR A 75 -10.05 11.95 3.65
C TYR A 75 -8.93 12.87 4.15
N LEU A 76 -8.76 14.04 3.56
CA LEU A 76 -7.77 15.02 4.02
C LEU A 76 -8.07 15.50 5.43
N LYS A 77 -9.32 15.85 5.74
CA LYS A 77 -9.73 16.23 7.10
C LYS A 77 -9.45 15.13 8.13
N TYR A 78 -9.73 13.88 7.77
CA TYR A 78 -9.42 12.73 8.61
C TYR A 78 -7.91 12.56 8.78
N PHE A 79 -7.14 12.65 7.69
CA PHE A 79 -5.69 12.53 7.68
C PHE A 79 -5.01 13.60 8.55
N GLU A 80 -5.41 14.86 8.43
CA GLU A 80 -4.89 15.95 9.23
C GLU A 80 -5.22 15.82 10.72
N SER A 81 -6.41 15.29 11.03
CA SER A 81 -6.88 15.16 12.44
C SER A 81 -6.23 14.00 13.19
N THR A 82 -5.44 13.16 12.52
CA THR A 82 -4.91 11.90 13.04
C THR A 82 -3.39 11.82 12.91
N PRO A 83 -2.70 11.01 13.73
CA PRO A 83 -1.27 10.78 13.62
C PRO A 83 -0.91 9.75 12.52
N ILE A 84 -1.70 9.63 11.47
CA ILE A 84 -1.47 8.70 10.37
C ILE A 84 -0.31 9.21 9.51
N THR A 85 0.60 8.31 9.13
CA THR A 85 1.70 8.61 8.21
C THR A 85 1.23 8.61 6.77
N CYS A 86 0.40 7.61 6.40
CA CYS A 86 -0.21 7.50 5.09
C CYS A 86 -1.58 6.83 5.19
N LEU A 87 -2.53 7.32 4.40
CA LEU A 87 -3.88 6.81 4.31
C LEU A 87 -4.11 6.28 2.88
N ALA A 88 -4.91 5.22 2.74
CA ALA A 88 -5.23 4.62 1.45
C ALA A 88 -6.71 4.28 1.31
N PHE A 89 -7.18 4.21 0.08
CA PHE A 89 -8.42 3.52 -0.25
C PHE A 89 -8.24 2.01 -0.19
N ALA A 90 -9.29 1.27 0.12
CA ALA A 90 -9.27 -0.19 0.02
C ALA A 90 -9.21 -0.64 -1.45
N GLN A 91 -8.77 -1.86 -1.65
CA GLN A 91 -8.79 -2.53 -2.94
C GLN A 91 -9.93 -3.55 -3.02
N SER A 92 -10.39 -3.86 -4.22
CA SER A 92 -11.48 -4.83 -4.41
C SER A 92 -11.17 -6.18 -3.79
N GLY A 93 -9.92 -6.64 -3.83
CA GLY A 93 -9.44 -7.88 -3.21
C GLY A 93 -9.56 -7.92 -1.68
N ASP A 94 -9.61 -6.78 -1.01
CA ASP A 94 -9.76 -6.68 0.44
C ASP A 94 -11.14 -7.18 0.93
N PHE A 95 -12.12 -7.23 0.06
CA PHE A 95 -13.50 -7.59 0.37
C PHE A 95 -13.87 -9.02 -0.01
N ILE A 96 -12.89 -9.87 -0.32
CA ILE A 96 -13.13 -11.30 -0.54
C ILE A 96 -13.72 -11.88 0.75
N GLY A 97 -14.92 -12.50 0.64
CA GLY A 97 -15.72 -12.95 1.78
C GLY A 97 -16.82 -11.95 2.22
N GLY A 98 -16.98 -10.82 1.49
CA GLY A 98 -18.06 -9.85 1.71
C GLY A 98 -18.04 -9.25 3.10
N THR A 99 -19.19 -9.21 3.80
CA THR A 99 -19.33 -8.72 5.18
C THR A 99 -18.54 -9.55 6.20
N GLY A 100 -18.13 -10.76 5.81
CA GLY A 100 -17.24 -11.62 6.61
C GLY A 100 -15.76 -11.31 6.48
N SER A 101 -15.36 -10.46 5.53
CA SER A 101 -13.94 -10.13 5.30
C SER A 101 -13.31 -9.42 6.49
N ASN A 102 -11.99 -9.62 6.68
CA ASN A 102 -11.27 -8.97 7.76
C ASN A 102 -11.25 -7.45 7.65
N VAL A 103 -11.23 -6.92 6.43
CA VAL A 103 -11.26 -5.47 6.20
C VAL A 103 -12.62 -4.91 6.59
N TRP A 104 -13.72 -5.58 6.21
CA TRP A 104 -15.06 -5.10 6.56
C TRP A 104 -15.29 -5.08 8.07
N LYS A 105 -14.90 -6.14 8.78
CA LYS A 105 -15.00 -6.23 10.23
C LYS A 105 -14.13 -5.25 10.99
N ALA A 106 -12.91 -5.03 10.52
CA ALA A 106 -11.95 -4.17 11.20
C ALA A 106 -12.18 -2.66 10.98
N ARG A 107 -13.03 -2.26 10.02
CA ARG A 107 -13.25 -0.88 9.57
C ARG A 107 -12.03 -0.21 8.93
N THR A 108 -10.86 -0.37 9.53
CA THR A 108 -9.58 0.10 9.01
C THR A 108 -8.57 -1.02 9.08
N LYS A 109 -7.63 -1.03 8.15
CA LYS A 109 -6.54 -2.00 8.14
C LYS A 109 -5.20 -1.27 8.16
N ARG A 110 -4.25 -1.80 8.93
CA ARG A 110 -2.91 -1.23 9.08
C ARG A 110 -2.01 -1.58 7.90
N LYS A 111 -2.42 -1.15 6.73
CA LYS A 111 -1.66 -1.28 5.48
C LYS A 111 -1.95 -0.09 4.58
N VAL A 112 -1.13 0.13 3.59
CA VAL A 112 -1.40 0.98 2.42
C VAL A 112 -0.90 0.23 1.19
N MET A 113 -1.65 0.26 0.11
CA MET A 113 -1.27 -0.45 -1.11
C MET A 113 -1.76 0.32 -2.34
N ASN A 114 -0.87 0.53 -3.29
CA ASN A 114 -1.14 1.09 -4.62
C ASN A 114 -1.82 2.46 -4.66
N CYS A 115 -2.21 3.02 -3.53
CA CYS A 115 -2.88 4.30 -3.38
C CYS A 115 -2.37 4.92 -2.08
N PHE A 116 -1.82 6.15 -2.15
CA PHE A 116 -1.15 6.76 -1.01
C PHE A 116 -1.54 8.22 -0.89
N PHE A 117 -2.31 8.57 0.15
CA PHE A 117 -2.45 9.95 0.58
C PHE A 117 -1.20 10.34 1.36
N CYS A 118 -0.47 11.30 0.82
CA CYS A 118 0.82 11.74 1.30
C CYS A 118 0.77 13.16 1.86
N ASP A 119 1.59 13.40 2.89
CA ASP A 119 1.82 14.72 3.48
C ASP A 119 3.33 14.97 3.49
N THR A 120 3.79 16.02 2.82
CA THR A 120 5.22 16.40 2.79
C THR A 120 5.80 16.71 4.16
N GLN A 121 4.97 16.90 5.19
CA GLN A 121 5.40 17.03 6.59
C GLN A 121 5.56 15.67 7.30
N LYS A 122 5.14 14.56 6.66
CA LYS A 122 5.19 13.20 7.20
C LYS A 122 5.79 12.24 6.18
N GLU A 123 6.89 12.64 5.56
CA GLU A 123 7.53 11.84 4.52
C GLU A 123 7.92 10.44 4.98
N PHE A 124 7.82 9.52 4.07
CA PHE A 124 8.26 8.15 4.19
C PHE A 124 8.98 7.73 2.90
N HIS A 125 9.68 6.61 2.95
CA HIS A 125 10.43 6.09 1.82
C HIS A 125 10.04 4.65 1.52
N PHE A 126 9.81 4.37 0.25
CA PHE A 126 9.59 3.01 -0.22
C PHE A 126 10.89 2.22 -0.21
N LEU A 127 10.82 0.92 0.06
CA LEU A 127 11.99 0.06 0.21
C LEU A 127 11.95 -1.11 -0.76
N GLY A 128 12.96 -1.12 -1.64
CA GLY A 128 13.13 -2.16 -2.64
C GLY A 128 12.15 -2.02 -3.82
N ARG A 129 12.46 -2.72 -4.90
CA ARG A 129 11.66 -2.68 -6.14
C ARG A 129 10.47 -3.62 -6.12
N MET A 130 10.47 -4.60 -5.22
CA MET A 130 9.44 -5.63 -5.11
C MET A 130 8.66 -5.47 -3.81
N ASN A 131 7.33 -5.49 -3.89
CA ASN A 131 6.44 -5.30 -2.74
C ASN A 131 6.82 -4.07 -1.90
N ASP A 132 7.17 -2.99 -2.56
CA ASP A 132 7.59 -1.73 -1.94
C ASP A 132 6.55 -1.20 -0.95
N ASP A 133 5.26 -1.36 -1.25
CA ASP A 133 4.15 -1.08 -0.36
C ASP A 133 4.13 -1.96 0.90
N VAL A 134 4.30 -3.28 0.74
CA VAL A 134 4.38 -4.23 1.88
C VAL A 134 5.58 -3.91 2.76
N ASN A 135 6.72 -3.66 2.15
CA ASN A 135 7.94 -3.32 2.87
C ASN A 135 7.78 -2.00 3.62
N LEU A 136 7.13 -1.00 3.01
CA LEU A 136 6.83 0.29 3.61
C LEU A 136 6.07 0.13 4.93
N TYR A 137 4.86 -0.46 4.89
CA TYR A 137 4.02 -0.47 6.08
C TYR A 137 4.45 -1.49 7.14
N THR A 138 5.21 -2.54 6.77
CA THR A 138 5.76 -3.47 7.75
C THR A 138 6.93 -2.86 8.50
N LEU A 139 7.90 -2.28 7.83
CA LEU A 139 9.04 -1.64 8.47
C LEU A 139 8.68 -0.33 9.17
N GLY A 140 7.90 0.53 8.53
CA GLY A 140 7.44 1.76 9.14
C GLY A 140 6.57 1.48 10.38
N GLY A 141 5.71 0.46 10.31
CA GLY A 141 4.91 0.02 11.45
C GLY A 141 5.76 -0.40 12.65
N THR A 142 6.85 -1.14 12.46
CA THR A 142 7.76 -1.52 13.55
C THR A 142 8.49 -0.31 14.15
N ARG A 143 8.59 0.79 13.41
CA ARG A 143 9.21 2.04 13.85
C ARG A 143 8.22 3.04 14.47
N GLY A 144 6.98 2.64 14.68
CA GLY A 144 5.93 3.48 15.26
C GLY A 144 5.18 4.37 14.28
N GLU A 145 5.31 4.14 12.99
CA GLU A 145 4.54 4.82 11.95
C GLU A 145 3.17 4.15 11.78
N LEU A 146 2.17 4.92 11.38
CA LEU A 146 0.81 4.44 11.25
C LEU A 146 0.33 4.57 9.80
N TYR A 147 0.10 3.43 9.18
CA TYR A 147 -0.44 3.29 7.83
C TYR A 147 -1.86 2.72 7.93
N LEU A 148 -2.83 3.35 7.29
CA LEU A 148 -4.21 2.90 7.34
C LEU A 148 -4.88 2.85 5.97
N THR A 149 -5.66 1.80 5.76
CA THR A 149 -6.64 1.70 4.67
C THR A 149 -8.03 1.73 5.29
N THR A 150 -8.92 2.57 4.77
CA THR A 150 -10.33 2.60 5.16
C THR A 150 -11.13 1.63 4.28
N ARG A 151 -12.27 1.16 4.79
CA ARG A 151 -13.13 0.22 4.06
C ARG A 151 -14.25 0.85 3.24
N ASP A 152 -14.55 2.14 3.51
CA ASP A 152 -15.77 2.77 3.01
C ASP A 152 -15.71 3.09 1.52
N ILE A 153 -14.49 3.24 1.02
CA ILE A 153 -14.21 3.47 -0.40
C ILE A 153 -13.16 2.47 -0.87
N SER A 154 -13.39 1.93 -2.05
CA SER A 154 -12.40 1.08 -2.71
C SER A 154 -12.17 1.51 -4.14
N VAL A 155 -10.92 1.33 -4.58
CA VAL A 155 -10.51 1.44 -5.97
C VAL A 155 -10.65 0.10 -6.67
N ASN A 156 -11.12 0.14 -7.91
CA ASN A 156 -11.11 -1.02 -8.78
C ASN A 156 -9.91 -0.94 -9.71
N GLN A 157 -9.10 -1.98 -9.66
CA GLN A 157 -7.83 -2.10 -10.37
C GLN A 157 -7.91 -3.25 -11.37
N ALA A 158 -7.21 -3.13 -12.49
CA ALA A 158 -7.01 -4.23 -13.43
C ALA A 158 -6.30 -5.43 -12.76
N GLY A 159 -6.46 -6.61 -13.32
CA GLY A 159 -5.79 -7.80 -12.79
C GLY A 159 -4.27 -7.66 -12.84
N THR A 160 -3.58 -8.15 -11.82
CA THR A 160 -2.11 -8.15 -11.78
C THR A 160 -1.53 -8.86 -13.01
N GLN A 161 -0.57 -8.28 -13.68
CA GLN A 161 0.14 -8.80 -14.86
C GLN A 161 -0.70 -8.86 -16.17
N VAL A 162 -1.77 -8.10 -16.25
CA VAL A 162 -2.54 -7.96 -17.50
C VAL A 162 -1.84 -7.01 -18.46
N SER A 163 -1.16 -5.98 -17.94
CA SER A 163 -0.44 -4.98 -18.74
C SER A 163 1.05 -5.33 -18.84
N SER A 164 1.67 -4.98 -19.97
CA SER A 164 3.12 -5.06 -20.14
C SER A 164 3.81 -3.93 -19.41
N GLY A 165 4.98 -4.20 -18.81
CA GLY A 165 5.80 -3.20 -18.11
C GLY A 165 6.03 -3.50 -16.63
N GLY A 166 6.64 -2.57 -15.92
CA GLY A 166 7.00 -2.70 -14.53
C GLY A 166 7.89 -3.89 -14.24
N LEU A 167 7.50 -4.74 -13.30
CA LEU A 167 8.22 -5.96 -12.91
C LEU A 167 7.71 -7.23 -13.61
N THR A 168 6.84 -7.10 -14.61
CA THR A 168 6.20 -8.24 -15.30
C THR A 168 7.24 -9.21 -15.87
N ASP A 169 8.25 -8.68 -16.59
CA ASP A 169 9.30 -9.50 -17.19
C ASP A 169 10.05 -10.32 -16.12
N MET A 170 10.36 -9.70 -15.00
CA MET A 170 11.03 -10.37 -13.89
C MET A 170 10.14 -11.47 -13.27
N TYR A 171 8.85 -11.24 -13.14
CA TYR A 171 7.92 -12.25 -12.62
C TYR A 171 7.68 -13.40 -13.60
N ILE A 172 7.79 -13.15 -14.90
CA ILE A 172 7.75 -14.20 -15.92
C ILE A 172 9.02 -15.05 -15.83
N GLU A 173 10.18 -14.42 -15.69
CA GLU A 173 11.48 -15.10 -15.67
C GLU A 173 11.72 -15.90 -14.37
N TYR A 174 11.46 -15.28 -13.22
CA TYR A 174 11.82 -15.84 -11.90
C TYR A 174 10.62 -16.33 -11.08
N GLY A 175 9.40 -16.09 -11.53
CA GLY A 175 8.17 -16.42 -10.82
C GLY A 175 7.73 -15.37 -9.81
N THR A 176 6.42 -15.27 -9.59
CA THR A 176 5.80 -14.28 -8.69
C THR A 176 6.12 -14.49 -7.21
N TYR A 177 6.64 -15.67 -6.83
CA TYR A 177 7.01 -15.97 -5.46
C TYR A 177 8.23 -15.17 -4.99
N VAL A 178 9.06 -14.68 -5.90
CA VAL A 178 10.27 -13.88 -5.59
C VAL A 178 9.91 -12.66 -4.72
N LYS A 179 8.83 -11.96 -5.05
CA LYS A 179 8.36 -10.82 -4.25
C LYS A 179 8.02 -11.19 -2.80
N SER A 180 7.53 -12.42 -2.58
CA SER A 180 7.17 -12.88 -1.25
C SER A 180 8.40 -13.17 -0.39
N PHE A 181 9.41 -13.78 -0.97
CA PHE A 181 10.70 -13.99 -0.30
C PHE A 181 11.42 -12.67 -0.03
N PHE A 182 11.34 -11.72 -0.97
CA PHE A 182 11.93 -10.40 -0.79
C PHE A 182 11.38 -9.70 0.47
N SER A 183 10.05 -9.69 0.63
CA SER A 183 9.43 -9.09 1.83
C SER A 183 9.81 -9.81 3.14
N VAL A 184 10.05 -11.13 3.11
CA VAL A 184 10.59 -11.86 4.27
C VAL A 184 12.00 -11.42 4.60
N MET A 185 12.87 -11.22 3.60
CA MET A 185 14.24 -10.71 3.83
C MET A 185 14.23 -9.31 4.43
N VAL A 186 13.29 -8.46 3.98
CA VAL A 186 13.17 -7.08 4.46
C VAL A 186 12.66 -7.01 5.90
N ALA A 187 11.65 -7.81 6.25
CA ALA A 187 10.97 -7.75 7.55
C ALA A 187 10.70 -9.14 8.13
N PRO A 188 11.75 -9.94 8.47
CA PRO A 188 11.60 -11.35 8.88
C PRO A 188 10.82 -11.53 10.19
N SER A 189 10.78 -10.52 11.06
CA SER A 189 9.97 -10.54 12.28
C SER A 189 8.46 -10.35 12.03
N CYS A 190 8.09 -9.78 10.88
CA CYS A 190 6.71 -9.43 10.55
C CYS A 190 6.16 -10.24 9.38
N VAL A 191 7.02 -10.78 8.53
CA VAL A 191 6.62 -11.44 7.29
C VAL A 191 7.17 -12.86 7.26
N ARG A 192 6.33 -13.80 6.88
CA ARG A 192 6.69 -15.21 6.67
C ARG A 192 6.13 -15.72 5.35
N ILE A 193 6.69 -16.78 4.82
CA ILE A 193 6.15 -17.49 3.66
C ILE A 193 5.00 -18.39 4.08
N GLY A 194 3.98 -18.41 3.23
CA GLY A 194 2.85 -19.33 3.34
C GLY A 194 2.27 -19.65 1.98
N ILE A 195 1.22 -20.47 1.99
CA ILE A 195 0.48 -20.84 0.78
C ILE A 195 -0.87 -20.13 0.82
N MET A 196 -1.23 -19.47 -0.26
CA MET A 196 -2.51 -18.82 -0.43
C MET A 196 -3.25 -19.41 -1.64
N GLY A 197 -4.59 -19.45 -1.54
CA GLY A 197 -5.48 -19.94 -2.59
C GLY A 197 -6.08 -21.30 -2.26
N SER A 198 -7.31 -21.53 -2.71
CA SER A 198 -8.03 -22.81 -2.55
C SER A 198 -7.83 -23.74 -3.75
N SER A 199 -8.15 -23.28 -4.95
CA SER A 199 -8.02 -24.03 -6.20
C SER A 199 -6.64 -23.87 -6.85
N HIS A 200 -6.09 -22.66 -6.83
CA HIS A 200 -4.77 -22.35 -7.35
C HIS A 200 -3.84 -21.92 -6.21
N LYS A 201 -3.17 -22.88 -5.62
CA LYS A 201 -2.23 -22.63 -4.52
C LYS A 201 -0.99 -21.93 -5.04
N ARG A 202 -0.62 -20.82 -4.39
CA ARG A 202 0.62 -20.08 -4.69
C ARG A 202 1.37 -19.73 -3.41
N VAL A 203 2.68 -19.66 -3.52
CA VAL A 203 3.53 -19.11 -2.46
C VAL A 203 3.22 -17.64 -2.30
N HIS A 204 3.00 -17.21 -1.06
CA HIS A 204 2.63 -15.84 -0.75
C HIS A 204 3.24 -15.41 0.58
N HIS A 205 3.45 -14.11 0.74
CA HIS A 205 3.86 -13.55 2.03
C HIS A 205 2.65 -13.45 2.96
N LEU A 206 2.85 -13.86 4.20
CA LEU A 206 1.87 -13.71 5.28
C LEU A 206 2.41 -12.71 6.29
N ILE A 207 1.60 -11.72 6.63
CA ILE A 207 1.98 -10.64 7.54
C ILE A 207 1.46 -10.94 8.94
N SER A 208 2.35 -10.88 9.92
CA SER A 208 2.00 -10.86 11.34
C SER A 208 1.64 -9.43 11.74
N TRP A 209 0.36 -9.10 11.66
CA TRP A 209 -0.14 -7.76 11.97
C TRP A 209 0.15 -7.33 13.41
N GLU A 210 0.21 -8.28 14.33
CA GLU A 210 0.58 -8.01 15.72
C GLU A 210 2.01 -7.49 15.82
N ASN A 211 2.92 -8.03 15.02
CA ASN A 211 4.33 -7.66 15.06
C ASN A 211 4.62 -6.35 14.31
N CYS A 212 3.93 -6.09 13.20
CA CYS A 212 4.17 -4.89 12.40
C CYS A 212 3.27 -3.71 12.75
N ALA A 213 2.24 -3.90 13.58
CA ALA A 213 1.44 -2.79 14.06
C ALA A 213 2.19 -2.04 15.18
N PRO A 214 2.25 -0.70 15.14
CA PRO A 214 2.94 0.04 16.18
C PRO A 214 2.20 -0.13 17.50
N LYS A 215 2.90 -0.57 18.54
CA LYS A 215 2.40 -0.61 19.93
C LYS A 215 2.55 0.75 20.60
N ILE A 216 3.59 1.48 20.20
CA ILE A 216 3.88 2.85 20.63
C ILE A 216 4.10 3.67 19.38
N LEU A 217 3.35 4.76 19.22
CA LEU A 217 3.57 5.68 18.12
C LEU A 217 4.86 6.47 18.34
N SER A 218 5.58 6.74 17.26
CA SER A 218 6.72 7.66 17.28
C SER A 218 6.29 9.04 17.79
N ASP A 219 7.16 9.67 18.57
CA ASP A 219 6.86 10.98 19.20
C ASP A 219 6.49 12.07 18.18
N ARG A 220 7.04 11.98 16.95
CA ARG A 220 6.70 12.91 15.85
C ARG A 220 5.22 12.89 15.45
N PHE A 221 4.50 11.82 15.76
CA PHE A 221 3.07 11.65 15.43
C PHE A 221 2.14 11.79 16.62
N LYS A 222 2.67 11.99 17.81
CA LYS A 222 1.84 12.26 19.00
C LYS A 222 1.23 13.64 18.90
N LYS A 223 -0.03 13.76 19.25
CA LYS A 223 -0.66 15.08 19.46
C LYS A 223 0.03 15.73 20.65
N LYS A 224 0.46 16.98 20.44
CA LYS A 224 0.94 17.85 21.50
C LYS A 224 -0.23 18.37 22.31
#